data_41d37e6239c2c5c292e8ca7c4726d3f2
#
_entry.id   41d37e6239c2c5c292e8ca7c4726d3f2
#
_cell.length_a   1.000
_cell.length_b   1.000
_cell.length_c   1.000
_cell.angle_alpha   90.00
_cell.angle_beta   90.00
_cell.angle_gamma   90.00
#
_symmetry.space_group_name_H-M   'P 1'
#
loop_
_entity.id
_entity.type
_entity.pdbx_description
1 polymer ?
#
loop_
_entity_poly.entity_id
_entity_poly.type
_entity_poly.pdbx_seq_one_letter_code
_entity_poly.pdbx_strand_id
1 'polypeptide(L)'
;RQRQMCIRDRYLCDGHEVVMGTKISCAHPEGHGLLTVSQALEESCNDALMQMAATIGKDVFYDYVSRFNFGAKTGVDLPGEEYGLIIKKDLVTDIDLATNSFGQNLNVTMVQEVAAFSSLINGGSYYQPHLVKEIKSAGGETLLENESVLVRKTVSEETSQTLRGYLKNVVDYGT
;
A
#
# COMPACT_ATOMS: atom_id res chain seq x y z
N ARG A 1 11.76 18.60 -3.29
CA ARG A 1 13.15 18.11 -3.54
C ARG A 1 13.48 16.82 -2.77
N GLN A 2 13.07 16.66 -1.50
CA GLN A 2 13.30 15.41 -0.75
C GLN A 2 12.58 14.17 -1.35
N ARG A 3 11.37 14.32 -1.89
CA ARG A 3 10.59 13.20 -2.47
C ARG A 3 11.21 12.57 -3.74
N GLN A 4 12.05 13.31 -4.47
CA GLN A 4 12.75 12.75 -5.64
C GLN A 4 14.08 12.05 -5.27
N MET A 5 14.60 12.27 -4.07
CA MET A 5 15.83 11.59 -3.61
C MET A 5 15.58 10.13 -3.30
N CYS A 6 14.47 9.78 -2.61
CA CYS A 6 14.17 8.39 -2.22
C CYS A 6 14.09 7.39 -3.38
N ILE A 7 13.69 7.81 -4.59
CA ILE A 7 13.63 6.92 -5.78
C ILE A 7 15.03 6.50 -6.26
N ARG A 8 16.07 7.26 -5.92
CA ARG A 8 17.47 7.00 -6.32
C ARG A 8 18.33 6.42 -5.19
N ASP A 9 17.79 6.36 -3.99
CA ASP A 9 18.52 5.87 -2.83
C ASP A 9 18.72 4.36 -2.89
N ARG A 10 19.78 3.91 -2.27
CA ARG A 10 20.08 2.50 -2.08
C ARG A 10 20.02 2.18 -0.60
N TYR A 11 19.52 1.00 -0.30
CA TYR A 11 19.35 0.49 1.05
C TYR A 11 20.23 -0.75 1.22
N LEU A 12 20.99 -0.78 2.30
CA LEU A 12 21.83 -1.94 2.62
C LEU A 12 21.00 -2.91 3.46
N CYS A 13 20.81 -4.11 2.95
CA CYS A 13 20.22 -5.21 3.71
C CYS A 13 21.34 -6.12 4.21
N ASP A 14 21.56 -6.14 5.52
CA ASP A 14 22.46 -7.06 6.21
C ASP A 14 21.71 -8.19 6.94
N GLY A 15 20.42 -8.35 6.62
CA GLY A 15 19.55 -9.42 7.10
C GLY A 15 18.67 -9.04 8.29
N HIS A 16 18.79 -7.85 8.85
CA HIS A 16 17.94 -7.40 9.96
C HIS A 16 18.06 -5.91 10.24
N GLU A 17 17.06 -5.37 10.95
CA GLU A 17 17.12 -4.06 11.59
C GLU A 17 16.93 -4.17 13.11
N VAL A 18 17.53 -3.25 13.87
CA VAL A 18 17.33 -3.15 15.32
C VAL A 18 16.51 -1.91 15.62
N VAL A 19 15.25 -2.10 15.96
CA VAL A 19 14.30 -1.02 16.25
C VAL A 19 13.96 -1.05 17.74
N MET A 20 14.23 0.03 18.46
CA MET A 20 14.01 0.14 19.93
C MET A 20 14.59 -1.06 20.71
N GLY A 21 15.77 -1.55 20.30
CA GLY A 21 16.44 -2.70 20.92
C GLY A 21 15.87 -4.07 20.51
N THR A 22 14.85 -4.13 19.68
CA THR A 22 14.26 -5.36 19.15
C THR A 22 14.85 -5.67 17.78
N LYS A 23 15.41 -6.86 17.60
CA LYS A 23 15.89 -7.34 16.31
C LYS A 23 14.71 -7.83 15.47
N ILE A 24 14.53 -7.23 14.29
CA ILE A 24 13.51 -7.63 13.30
C ILE A 24 14.27 -8.16 12.07
N SER A 25 14.09 -9.44 11.76
CA SER A 25 14.85 -10.10 10.71
C SER A 25 14.23 -9.92 9.32
N CYS A 26 15.07 -9.84 8.31
CA CYS A 26 14.67 -10.01 6.93
C CYS A 26 14.32 -11.48 6.64
N ALA A 27 13.56 -11.75 5.58
CA ALA A 27 13.32 -13.11 5.10
C ALA A 27 14.62 -13.80 4.67
N HIS A 28 15.64 -13.04 4.26
CA HIS A 28 16.99 -13.50 3.92
C HIS A 28 17.95 -13.13 5.06
N PRO A 29 18.28 -14.05 5.98
CA PRO A 29 19.07 -13.73 7.18
C PRO A 29 20.51 -13.28 6.91
N GLU A 30 21.07 -13.66 5.75
CA GLU A 30 22.42 -13.27 5.34
C GLU A 30 22.46 -11.90 4.64
N GLY A 31 21.28 -11.30 4.44
CA GLY A 31 21.12 -10.01 3.76
C GLY A 31 21.15 -10.13 2.23
N HIS A 32 20.50 -9.15 1.60
CA HIS A 32 20.48 -9.01 0.13
C HIS A 32 21.60 -8.09 -0.39
N GLY A 33 22.36 -7.46 0.52
CA GLY A 33 23.36 -6.44 0.14
C GLY A 33 22.72 -5.11 -0.22
N LEU A 34 23.30 -4.37 -1.14
CA LEU A 34 22.89 -3.02 -1.51
C LEU A 34 21.82 -3.04 -2.59
N LEU A 35 20.60 -2.65 -2.25
CA LEU A 35 19.41 -2.69 -3.10
C LEU A 35 18.93 -1.27 -3.48
N THR A 36 18.42 -1.12 -4.70
CA THR A 36 17.56 -0.01 -5.09
C THR A 36 16.14 -0.24 -4.57
N VAL A 37 15.26 0.78 -4.63
CA VAL A 37 13.84 0.64 -4.27
C VAL A 37 13.15 -0.48 -5.08
N SER A 38 13.42 -0.55 -6.39
CA SER A 38 12.86 -1.60 -7.25
C SER A 38 13.30 -2.99 -6.79
N GLN A 39 14.60 -3.18 -6.60
CA GLN A 39 15.16 -4.45 -6.13
C GLN A 39 14.66 -4.84 -4.73
N ALA A 40 14.47 -3.87 -3.83
CA ALA A 40 13.90 -4.13 -2.51
C ALA A 40 12.46 -4.66 -2.57
N LEU A 41 11.67 -4.22 -3.56
CA LEU A 41 10.33 -4.75 -3.83
C LEU A 41 10.40 -6.12 -4.51
N GLU A 42 11.29 -6.31 -5.49
CA GLU A 42 11.51 -7.57 -6.21
C GLU A 42 11.90 -8.70 -5.25
N GLU A 43 12.81 -8.41 -4.30
CA GLU A 43 13.31 -9.36 -3.29
C GLU A 43 12.42 -9.42 -2.03
N SER A 44 11.32 -8.67 -1.99
CA SER A 44 10.47 -8.56 -0.78
C SER A 44 11.28 -8.28 0.50
N CYS A 45 12.26 -7.38 0.41
CA CYS A 45 13.27 -7.15 1.45
C CYS A 45 12.70 -6.36 2.63
N ASN A 46 12.39 -7.04 3.74
CA ASN A 46 11.87 -6.41 4.95
C ASN A 46 12.79 -5.31 5.49
N ASP A 47 14.09 -5.58 5.53
CA ASP A 47 15.10 -4.65 6.04
C ASP A 47 15.10 -3.33 5.25
N ALA A 48 15.18 -3.36 3.92
CA ALA A 48 15.12 -2.17 3.10
C ALA A 48 13.78 -1.41 3.27
N LEU A 49 12.64 -2.12 3.39
CA LEU A 49 11.34 -1.51 3.62
C LEU A 49 11.25 -0.81 4.99
N MET A 50 11.83 -1.40 6.04
CA MET A 50 11.95 -0.76 7.36
C MET A 50 12.77 0.53 7.31
N GLN A 51 13.93 0.52 6.62
CA GLN A 51 14.76 1.71 6.42
C GLN A 51 14.02 2.80 5.64
N MET A 52 13.26 2.44 4.59
CA MET A 52 12.41 3.37 3.86
C MET A 52 11.36 4.01 4.77
N ALA A 53 10.64 3.19 5.56
CA ALA A 53 9.62 3.67 6.49
C ALA A 53 10.22 4.62 7.56
N ALA A 54 11.38 4.28 8.12
CA ALA A 54 12.09 5.15 9.06
C ALA A 54 12.48 6.49 8.41
N THR A 55 12.89 6.48 7.13
CA THR A 55 13.25 7.68 6.37
C THR A 55 12.07 8.60 6.12
N ILE A 56 10.90 8.06 5.73
CA ILE A 56 9.69 8.85 5.48
C ILE A 56 8.98 9.28 6.75
N GLY A 57 9.15 8.53 7.82
CA GLY A 57 8.59 8.78 9.13
C GLY A 57 7.11 8.40 9.29
N LYS A 58 6.72 8.21 10.54
CA LYS A 58 5.37 7.78 10.94
C LYS A 58 4.25 8.65 10.35
N ASP A 59 4.41 9.96 10.42
CA ASP A 59 3.36 10.88 10.02
C ASP A 59 3.00 10.74 8.54
N VAL A 60 4.02 10.73 7.68
CA VAL A 60 3.83 10.58 6.24
C VAL A 60 3.31 9.19 5.89
N PHE A 61 3.85 8.14 6.53
CA PHE A 61 3.39 6.77 6.32
C PHE A 61 1.89 6.63 6.60
N TYR A 62 1.43 7.09 7.76
CA TYR A 62 0.02 6.97 8.16
C TYR A 62 -0.92 7.93 7.41
N ASP A 63 -0.40 9.06 6.93
CA ASP A 63 -1.17 9.90 6.00
C ASP A 63 -1.47 9.16 4.68
N TYR A 64 -0.53 8.33 4.20
CA TYR A 64 -0.79 7.48 3.04
C TYR A 64 -1.69 6.28 3.37
N VAL A 65 -1.53 5.63 4.53
CA VAL A 65 -2.47 4.59 5.01
C VAL A 65 -3.91 5.11 4.95
N SER A 66 -4.14 6.31 5.48
CA SER A 66 -5.45 6.96 5.44
C SER A 66 -5.87 7.36 4.01
N ARG A 67 -4.94 7.85 3.20
CA ARG A 67 -5.19 8.25 1.81
C ARG A 67 -5.62 7.07 0.93
N PHE A 68 -5.08 5.88 1.19
CA PHE A 68 -5.50 4.62 0.56
C PHE A 68 -6.77 4.01 1.17
N ASN A 69 -7.39 4.70 2.12
CA ASN A 69 -8.62 4.31 2.80
C ASN A 69 -8.51 3.05 3.68
N PHE A 70 -7.30 2.68 4.09
CA PHE A 70 -7.13 1.59 5.05
C PHE A 70 -7.66 2.01 6.41
N GLY A 71 -8.38 1.10 7.08
CA GLY A 71 -9.05 1.36 8.35
C GLY A 71 -10.39 2.10 8.25
N ALA A 72 -10.91 2.33 7.04
CA ALA A 72 -12.22 2.95 6.80
C ALA A 72 -13.04 2.13 5.82
N LYS A 73 -14.37 2.17 5.93
CA LYS A 73 -15.26 1.53 4.95
C LYS A 73 -15.05 2.13 3.57
N THR A 74 -15.06 1.30 2.53
CA THR A 74 -14.92 1.74 1.14
C THR A 74 -16.22 2.26 0.56
N GLY A 75 -17.35 1.89 1.19
CA GLY A 75 -18.68 2.18 0.70
C GLY A 75 -19.13 1.27 -0.43
N VAL A 76 -18.52 0.06 -0.53
CA VAL A 76 -18.98 -0.95 -1.47
C VAL A 76 -20.45 -1.31 -1.21
N ASP A 77 -21.18 -1.62 -2.28
CA ASP A 77 -22.62 -1.94 -2.26
C ASP A 77 -22.91 -3.37 -1.74
N LEU A 78 -22.17 -3.78 -0.69
CA LEU A 78 -22.34 -5.06 0.01
C LEU A 78 -22.68 -4.84 1.48
N PRO A 79 -23.57 -5.67 2.05
CA PRO A 79 -23.80 -5.68 3.48
C PRO A 79 -22.60 -6.25 4.24
N GLY A 80 -22.41 -5.80 5.49
CA GLY A 80 -21.40 -6.36 6.40
C GLY A 80 -19.97 -5.90 6.11
N GLU A 81 -19.77 -4.77 5.43
CA GLU A 81 -18.42 -4.21 5.22
C GLU A 81 -17.77 -3.85 6.55
N GLU A 82 -16.53 -4.32 6.74
CA GLU A 82 -15.71 -4.10 7.93
C GLU A 82 -14.63 -3.03 7.71
N TYR A 83 -14.13 -2.46 8.81
CA TYR A 83 -13.12 -1.41 8.80
C TYR A 83 -11.68 -1.92 8.61
N GLY A 84 -11.45 -3.23 8.80
CA GLY A 84 -10.10 -3.75 9.05
C GLY A 84 -9.62 -3.38 10.47
N LEU A 85 -8.36 -3.71 10.77
CA LEU A 85 -7.74 -3.40 12.05
C LEU A 85 -6.44 -2.63 11.79
N ILE A 86 -6.49 -1.32 12.00
CA ILE A 86 -5.35 -0.41 11.86
C ILE A 86 -5.10 0.26 13.21
N ILE A 87 -3.85 0.21 13.68
CA ILE A 87 -3.45 0.91 14.90
C ILE A 87 -3.61 2.42 14.65
N LYS A 88 -4.24 3.12 15.60
CA LYS A 88 -4.36 4.59 15.51
C LYS A 88 -2.98 5.24 15.51
N LYS A 89 -2.77 6.20 14.63
CA LYS A 89 -1.49 6.90 14.42
C LYS A 89 -0.81 7.35 15.72
N ASP A 90 -1.58 7.85 16.70
CA ASP A 90 -1.05 8.34 17.97
C ASP A 90 -0.49 7.23 18.87
N LEU A 91 -0.91 5.98 18.67
CA LEU A 91 -0.51 4.81 19.43
C LEU A 91 0.61 4.01 18.76
N VAL A 92 0.97 4.36 17.54
CA VAL A 92 1.99 3.67 16.74
C VAL A 92 3.38 3.89 17.34
N THR A 93 4.08 2.82 17.63
CA THR A 93 5.50 2.81 18.01
C THR A 93 6.40 2.70 16.77
N ASP A 94 7.71 2.88 16.95
CA ASP A 94 8.66 2.68 15.85
C ASP A 94 8.72 1.20 15.41
N ILE A 95 8.47 0.26 16.33
CA ILE A 95 8.35 -1.17 15.99
C ILE A 95 7.13 -1.40 15.10
N ASP A 96 5.98 -0.79 15.43
CA ASP A 96 4.78 -0.88 14.60
C ASP A 96 5.02 -0.28 13.20
N LEU A 97 5.69 0.88 13.11
CA LEU A 97 6.04 1.48 11.84
C LEU A 97 6.92 0.55 11.00
N ALA A 98 7.95 -0.06 11.63
CA ALA A 98 8.85 -0.98 10.97
C ALA A 98 8.10 -2.22 10.46
N THR A 99 7.28 -2.87 11.29
CA THR A 99 6.52 -4.06 10.88
C THR A 99 5.43 -3.76 9.84
N ASN A 100 4.77 -2.61 9.96
CA ASN A 100 3.76 -2.18 8.98
C ASN A 100 4.38 -1.93 7.59
N SER A 101 5.66 -1.55 7.52
CA SER A 101 6.32 -1.24 6.25
C SER A 101 6.41 -2.42 5.28
N PHE A 102 6.44 -3.64 5.81
CA PHE A 102 6.45 -4.89 5.02
C PHE A 102 5.16 -5.72 5.20
N GLY A 103 4.06 -5.07 5.60
CA GLY A 103 2.72 -5.66 5.60
C GLY A 103 2.35 -6.48 6.84
N GLN A 104 3.14 -6.45 7.91
CA GLN A 104 2.74 -7.04 9.18
C GLN A 104 2.03 -6.02 10.07
N ASN A 105 1.21 -6.51 11.00
CA ASN A 105 0.51 -5.68 11.99
C ASN A 105 -0.55 -4.71 11.40
N LEU A 106 -0.91 -4.91 10.11
CA LEU A 106 -2.02 -4.25 9.41
C LEU A 106 -3.00 -5.31 8.94
N ASN A 107 -4.27 -5.22 9.35
CA ASN A 107 -5.32 -6.07 8.81
C ASN A 107 -6.28 -5.20 8.00
N VAL A 108 -6.31 -5.43 6.71
CA VAL A 108 -7.18 -4.74 5.76
C VAL A 108 -8.19 -5.71 5.15
N THR A 109 -9.32 -5.21 4.69
CA THR A 109 -10.25 -6.04 3.94
C THR A 109 -9.77 -6.20 2.49
N MET A 110 -10.11 -7.29 1.83
CA MET A 110 -9.77 -7.50 0.41
C MET A 110 -10.30 -6.37 -0.48
N VAL A 111 -11.48 -5.81 -0.15
CA VAL A 111 -12.05 -4.70 -0.91
C VAL A 111 -11.21 -3.43 -0.74
N GLN A 112 -10.75 -3.14 0.50
CA GLN A 112 -9.82 -2.02 0.74
C GLN A 112 -8.53 -2.20 -0.06
N GLU A 113 -7.95 -3.39 -0.04
CA GLU A 113 -6.70 -3.69 -0.75
C GLU A 113 -6.85 -3.53 -2.26
N VAL A 114 -7.89 -4.14 -2.85
CA VAL A 114 -8.15 -4.02 -4.30
C VAL A 114 -8.40 -2.57 -4.71
N ALA A 115 -9.18 -1.81 -3.95
CA ALA A 115 -9.46 -0.40 -4.25
C ALA A 115 -8.19 0.46 -4.14
N ALA A 116 -7.38 0.25 -3.09
CA ALA A 116 -6.11 0.94 -2.89
C ALA A 116 -5.11 0.61 -4.00
N PHE A 117 -4.91 -0.68 -4.29
CA PHE A 117 -3.99 -1.15 -5.33
C PHE A 117 -4.41 -0.65 -6.72
N SER A 118 -5.71 -0.72 -7.04
CA SER A 118 -6.24 -0.17 -8.29
C SER A 118 -5.90 1.31 -8.44
N SER A 119 -5.98 2.09 -7.35
CA SER A 119 -5.63 3.50 -7.39
C SER A 119 -4.13 3.75 -7.64
N LEU A 120 -3.25 2.82 -7.21
CA LEU A 120 -1.81 2.91 -7.49
C LEU A 120 -1.48 2.76 -8.97
N ILE A 121 -2.21 1.90 -9.70
CA ILE A 121 -1.87 1.53 -11.07
C ILE A 121 -2.69 2.26 -12.15
N ASN A 122 -3.74 3.00 -11.77
CA ASN A 122 -4.64 3.70 -12.70
C ASN A 122 -4.38 5.21 -12.84
N GLY A 123 -3.19 5.69 -12.46
CA GLY A 123 -2.85 7.11 -12.46
C GLY A 123 -3.23 7.83 -11.15
N GLY A 124 -3.39 7.09 -10.05
CA GLY A 124 -3.63 7.63 -8.71
C GLY A 124 -5.09 7.94 -8.38
N SER A 125 -6.04 7.43 -9.13
CA SER A 125 -7.47 7.72 -8.91
C SER A 125 -8.11 6.65 -8.04
N TYR A 126 -8.53 7.01 -6.82
CA TYR A 126 -9.28 6.12 -5.93
C TYR A 126 -10.77 6.27 -6.20
N TYR A 127 -11.38 5.21 -6.70
CA TYR A 127 -12.82 5.13 -6.93
C TYR A 127 -13.52 4.36 -5.84
N GLN A 128 -14.78 4.73 -5.54
CA GLN A 128 -15.62 3.91 -4.68
C GLN A 128 -15.91 2.58 -5.39
N PRO A 129 -15.57 1.43 -4.76
CA PRO A 129 -15.87 0.14 -5.37
C PRO A 129 -17.38 -0.14 -5.37
N HIS A 130 -17.85 -0.80 -6.41
CA HIS A 130 -19.22 -1.33 -6.51
C HIS A 130 -19.21 -2.64 -7.29
N LEU A 131 -20.16 -3.54 -6.99
CA LEU A 131 -20.33 -4.82 -7.67
C LEU A 131 -21.52 -4.78 -8.62
N VAL A 132 -22.56 -4.05 -8.25
CA VAL A 132 -23.75 -3.92 -9.08
C VAL A 132 -23.53 -2.80 -10.09
N LYS A 133 -23.47 -3.13 -11.36
CA LYS A 133 -23.39 -2.14 -12.44
C LYS A 133 -24.76 -1.53 -12.72
N GLU A 134 -25.76 -2.40 -12.95
CA GLU A 134 -27.13 -1.96 -13.23
C GLU A 134 -28.16 -2.98 -12.72
N ILE A 135 -29.38 -2.51 -12.45
CA ILE A 135 -30.55 -3.33 -12.14
C ILE A 135 -31.64 -2.98 -13.14
N LYS A 136 -32.19 -3.99 -13.81
CA LYS A 136 -33.32 -3.83 -14.74
C LYS A 136 -34.57 -4.52 -14.23
N SER A 137 -35.73 -3.95 -14.56
CA SER A 137 -37.03 -4.60 -14.38
C SER A 137 -37.18 -5.78 -15.35
N ALA A 138 -38.18 -6.64 -15.12
CA ALA A 138 -38.53 -7.71 -16.06
C ALA A 138 -38.91 -7.17 -17.46
N GLY A 139 -39.35 -5.93 -17.55
CA GLY A 139 -39.68 -5.23 -18.81
C GLY A 139 -38.50 -4.58 -19.51
N GLY A 140 -37.27 -4.70 -18.95
CA GLY A 140 -36.04 -4.11 -19.51
C GLY A 140 -35.76 -2.65 -19.12
N GLU A 141 -36.60 -2.03 -18.28
CA GLU A 141 -36.38 -0.67 -17.77
C GLU A 141 -35.26 -0.65 -16.74
N THR A 142 -34.31 0.29 -16.86
CA THR A 142 -33.23 0.47 -15.89
C THR A 142 -33.77 1.08 -14.60
N LEU A 143 -33.69 0.31 -13.52
CA LEU A 143 -34.12 0.74 -12.18
C LEU A 143 -32.99 1.39 -11.39
N LEU A 144 -31.74 0.93 -11.61
CA LEU A 144 -30.53 1.47 -11.02
C LEU A 144 -29.39 1.34 -12.03
N GLU A 145 -28.55 2.35 -12.11
CA GLU A 145 -27.26 2.31 -12.81
C GLU A 145 -26.23 2.98 -11.91
N ASN A 146 -25.16 2.26 -11.60
CA ASN A 146 -24.03 2.79 -10.82
C ASN A 146 -22.97 3.36 -11.75
N GLU A 147 -22.65 4.62 -11.55
CA GLU A 147 -21.54 5.29 -12.20
C GLU A 147 -20.26 5.20 -11.36
N SER A 148 -19.10 5.36 -12.04
CA SER A 148 -17.83 5.40 -11.35
C SER A 148 -17.66 6.71 -10.56
N VAL A 149 -17.59 6.61 -9.22
CA VAL A 149 -17.43 7.75 -8.32
C VAL A 149 -15.97 7.92 -7.94
N LEU A 150 -15.33 8.96 -8.46
CA LEU A 150 -13.98 9.36 -8.04
C LEU A 150 -14.02 9.98 -6.65
N VAL A 151 -13.40 9.33 -5.67
CA VAL A 151 -13.37 9.81 -4.27
C VAL A 151 -12.21 10.76 -4.04
N ARG A 152 -10.99 10.38 -4.52
CA ARG A 152 -9.77 11.19 -4.30
C ARG A 152 -8.62 10.76 -5.21
N LYS A 153 -7.57 11.59 -5.22
CA LYS A 153 -6.26 11.21 -5.77
C LYS A 153 -5.36 10.69 -4.63
N THR A 154 -4.81 9.48 -4.78
CA THR A 154 -3.89 8.86 -3.81
C THR A 154 -2.44 9.21 -4.09
N VAL A 155 -2.02 9.13 -5.34
CA VAL A 155 -0.66 9.45 -5.83
C VAL A 155 -0.75 10.29 -7.12
N SER A 156 0.38 10.84 -7.55
CA SER A 156 0.47 11.48 -8.87
C SER A 156 0.50 10.43 -9.99
N GLU A 157 0.17 10.84 -11.20
CA GLU A 157 0.27 9.98 -12.40
C GLU A 157 1.70 9.51 -12.63
N GLU A 158 2.69 10.39 -12.45
CA GLU A 158 4.11 10.06 -12.55
C GLU A 158 4.51 8.97 -11.54
N THR A 159 4.07 9.11 -10.27
CA THR A 159 4.29 8.09 -9.24
C THR A 159 3.64 6.77 -9.61
N SER A 160 2.41 6.79 -10.11
CA SER A 160 1.69 5.61 -10.58
C SER A 160 2.45 4.89 -11.70
N GLN A 161 2.95 5.63 -12.68
CA GLN A 161 3.74 5.07 -13.80
C GLN A 161 5.04 4.42 -13.29
N THR A 162 5.75 5.08 -12.37
CA THR A 162 6.98 4.55 -11.76
C THR A 162 6.70 3.24 -11.00
N LEU A 163 5.65 3.23 -10.17
CA LEU A 163 5.26 2.04 -9.40
C LEU A 163 4.82 0.88 -10.31
N ARG A 164 4.12 1.15 -11.40
CA ARG A 164 3.80 0.11 -12.40
C ARG A 164 5.05 -0.54 -12.98
N GLY A 165 6.12 0.24 -13.22
CA GLY A 165 7.41 -0.28 -13.64
C GLY A 165 8.02 -1.22 -12.60
N TYR A 166 8.04 -0.81 -11.32
CA TYR A 166 8.55 -1.64 -10.23
C TYR A 166 7.73 -2.92 -10.03
N LEU A 167 6.40 -2.81 -10.04
CA LEU A 167 5.50 -3.96 -9.93
C LEU A 167 5.64 -4.94 -11.09
N LYS A 168 5.92 -4.43 -12.31
CA LYS A 168 6.24 -5.28 -13.45
C LYS A 168 7.52 -6.08 -13.19
N ASN A 169 8.56 -5.42 -12.66
CA ASN A 169 9.80 -6.11 -12.31
C ASN A 169 9.58 -7.18 -11.22
N VAL A 170 8.73 -6.92 -10.23
CA VAL A 170 8.35 -7.93 -9.22
C VAL A 170 7.75 -9.17 -9.89
N VAL A 171 6.89 -9.00 -10.90
CA VAL A 171 6.27 -10.13 -11.63
C VAL A 171 7.28 -10.85 -12.52
N ASP A 172 8.18 -10.10 -13.17
CA ASP A 172 9.13 -10.66 -14.15
C ASP A 172 10.35 -11.32 -13.46
N TYR A 173 10.80 -10.80 -12.31
CA TYR A 173 12.08 -11.15 -11.68
C TYR A 173 11.99 -11.42 -10.18
N GLY A 174 10.86 -11.11 -9.54
CA GLY A 174 10.68 -11.26 -8.10
C GLY A 174 10.57 -12.72 -7.63
N THR A 175 10.68 -12.90 -6.32
CA THR A 175 10.57 -14.20 -5.64
C THR A 175 9.11 -14.55 -5.33
#